data_6b8cb9d2770bc9e8e95d1f93c833e16d
#
_entry.id   6b8cb9d2770bc9e8e95d1f93c833e16d
#
_cell.length_a   1.000
_cell.length_b   1.000
_cell.length_c   1.000
_cell.angle_alpha   90.00
_cell.angle_beta   90.00
_cell.angle_gamma   90.00
#
_symmetry.space_group_name_H-M   'P 1'
#
loop_
_entity.id
_entity.type
_entity.pdbx_description
1 polymer ?
#
loop_
_entity_poly.entity_id
_entity_poly.type
_entity_poly.pdbx_seq_one_letter_code
_entity_poly.pdbx_strand_id
1 'polypeptide(L)'
;LLVNDEMQTSDPAIYALGDCASYTLPGQDSPLPPTAQVAHQQARYLIETLPHLLERPGAKPVGFAYRDFGALVSLAQYDAYGSLGKFGLFNGGVIRGRLAMLSHIMLYRSHQARLYGFWRGGLLWLIDLMNSRLRPSIRLD
;
A
#
# COMPACT_ATOMS: atom_id res chain seq x y z
N LEU A 1 -18.52 -3.09 -0.76
CA LEU A 1 -18.95 -4.25 -1.54
C LEU A 1 -18.25 -5.50 -1.02
N LEU A 2 -19.00 -6.58 -0.75
CA LEU A 2 -18.40 -7.89 -0.44
C LEU A 2 -17.77 -8.46 -1.70
N VAL A 3 -16.55 -8.98 -1.58
CA VAL A 3 -15.84 -9.65 -2.66
C VAL A 3 -15.29 -11.01 -2.22
N ASN A 4 -15.16 -11.92 -3.17
CA ASN A 4 -14.51 -13.21 -2.97
C ASN A 4 -12.97 -13.10 -3.07
N ASP A 5 -12.26 -14.21 -3.01
CA ASP A 5 -10.81 -14.27 -3.14
C ASP A 5 -10.28 -13.92 -4.55
N GLU A 6 -11.14 -13.85 -5.53
CA GLU A 6 -10.84 -13.35 -6.88
C GLU A 6 -11.16 -11.85 -7.05
N MET A 7 -11.52 -11.15 -5.95
CA MET A 7 -11.97 -9.75 -5.95
C MET A 7 -13.27 -9.51 -6.73
N GLN A 8 -14.05 -10.55 -7.02
CA GLN A 8 -15.36 -10.43 -7.66
C GLN A 8 -16.44 -10.14 -6.62
N THR A 9 -17.43 -9.35 -7.01
CA THR A 9 -18.66 -9.12 -6.23
C THR A 9 -19.66 -10.29 -6.41
N SER A 10 -20.89 -10.10 -5.95
CA SER A 10 -22.00 -11.04 -6.26
C SER A 10 -22.31 -11.12 -7.75
N ASP A 11 -21.96 -10.11 -8.54
CA ASP A 11 -21.99 -10.16 -10.00
C ASP A 11 -20.59 -10.55 -10.49
N PRO A 12 -20.42 -11.68 -11.20
CA PRO A 12 -19.12 -12.16 -11.63
C PRO A 12 -18.45 -11.28 -12.70
N ALA A 13 -19.17 -10.33 -13.30
CA ALA A 13 -18.61 -9.35 -14.23
C ALA A 13 -18.05 -8.10 -13.54
N ILE A 14 -18.29 -7.95 -12.23
CA ILE A 14 -17.93 -6.75 -11.46
C ILE A 14 -16.87 -7.11 -10.42
N TYR A 15 -15.75 -6.42 -10.49
CA TYR A 15 -14.64 -6.51 -9.54
C TYR A 15 -14.58 -5.25 -8.69
N ALA A 16 -14.20 -5.39 -7.41
CA ALA A 16 -13.97 -4.26 -6.52
C ALA A 16 -12.64 -4.40 -5.79
N LEU A 17 -12.00 -3.26 -5.52
CA LEU A 17 -10.72 -3.19 -4.82
C LEU A 17 -10.62 -1.91 -3.98
N GLY A 18 -9.67 -1.86 -3.06
CA GLY A 18 -9.44 -0.72 -2.17
C GLY A 18 -10.57 -0.54 -1.15
N ASP A 19 -10.83 0.70 -0.77
CA ASP A 19 -11.76 1.04 0.32
C ASP A 19 -13.22 0.67 0.03
N CYS A 20 -13.58 0.49 -1.24
CA CYS A 20 -14.93 0.04 -1.61
C CYS A 20 -15.10 -1.49 -1.55
N ALA A 21 -14.02 -2.26 -1.41
CA ALA A 21 -14.05 -3.72 -1.33
C ALA A 21 -13.93 -4.21 0.13
N SER A 22 -14.77 -5.16 0.51
CA SER A 22 -14.71 -5.83 1.80
C SER A 22 -14.33 -7.29 1.57
N TYR A 23 -13.08 -7.62 1.87
CA TYR A 23 -12.53 -8.96 1.77
C TYR A 23 -12.02 -9.45 3.13
N THR A 24 -12.46 -10.61 3.55
CA THR A 24 -12.00 -11.25 4.78
C THR A 24 -11.09 -12.42 4.42
N LEU A 25 -9.91 -12.44 5.01
CA LEU A 25 -8.95 -13.54 4.80
C LEU A 25 -9.48 -14.84 5.43
N PRO A 26 -9.18 -16.00 4.85
CA PRO A 26 -9.52 -17.28 5.45
C PRO A 26 -9.02 -17.38 6.90
N GLY A 27 -9.90 -17.72 7.82
CA GLY A 27 -9.60 -17.85 9.26
C GLY A 27 -9.52 -16.54 10.04
N GLN A 28 -9.94 -15.42 9.47
CA GLN A 28 -10.13 -14.14 10.16
C GLN A 28 -11.60 -13.78 10.29
N ASP A 29 -11.95 -13.10 11.38
CA ASP A 29 -13.33 -12.68 11.68
C ASP A 29 -13.66 -11.28 11.13
N SER A 30 -12.66 -10.52 10.72
CA SER A 30 -12.80 -9.15 10.23
C SER A 30 -12.20 -8.96 8.85
N PRO A 31 -12.79 -8.06 8.03
CA PRO A 31 -12.24 -7.76 6.72
C PRO A 31 -10.89 -7.03 6.82
N LEU A 32 -10.13 -7.07 5.75
CA LEU A 32 -8.90 -6.29 5.61
C LEU A 32 -9.18 -4.79 5.81
N PRO A 33 -8.28 -4.06 6.49
CA PRO A 33 -8.47 -2.64 6.75
C PRO A 33 -8.39 -1.81 5.45
N PRO A 34 -9.13 -0.70 5.34
CA PRO A 34 -9.07 0.20 4.19
C PRO A 34 -7.77 0.99 4.20
N THR A 35 -6.72 0.43 3.63
CA THR A 35 -5.39 1.03 3.57
C THR A 35 -4.81 1.00 2.16
N ALA A 36 -3.95 1.97 1.86
CA ALA A 36 -3.24 2.02 0.58
C ALA A 36 -2.44 0.74 0.30
N GLN A 37 -1.94 0.07 1.34
CA GLN A 37 -1.23 -1.20 1.24
C GLN A 37 -2.14 -2.32 0.72
N VAL A 38 -3.36 -2.43 1.25
CA VAL A 38 -4.36 -3.41 0.81
C VAL A 38 -4.78 -3.09 -0.62
N ALA A 39 -5.17 -1.84 -0.89
CA ALA A 39 -5.60 -1.41 -2.21
C ALA A 39 -4.54 -1.67 -3.29
N HIS A 40 -3.26 -1.39 -2.99
CA HIS A 40 -2.17 -1.64 -3.92
C HIS A 40 -1.99 -3.13 -4.26
N GLN A 41 -2.09 -4.01 -3.26
CA GLN A 41 -1.94 -5.45 -3.48
C GLN A 41 -3.12 -6.03 -4.26
N GLN A 42 -4.34 -5.57 -3.97
CA GLN A 42 -5.55 -5.94 -4.72
C GLN A 42 -5.48 -5.46 -6.18
N ALA A 43 -5.04 -4.21 -6.41
CA ALA A 43 -4.86 -3.67 -7.75
C ALA A 43 -3.82 -4.47 -8.54
N ARG A 44 -2.69 -4.80 -7.92
CA ARG A 44 -1.64 -5.62 -8.54
C ARG A 44 -2.17 -7.00 -8.92
N TYR A 45 -2.89 -7.65 -8.02
CA TYR A 45 -3.53 -8.93 -8.28
C TYR A 45 -4.45 -8.87 -9.51
N LEU A 46 -5.32 -7.87 -9.59
CA LEU A 46 -6.23 -7.71 -10.73
C LEU A 46 -5.50 -7.39 -12.03
N ILE A 47 -4.44 -6.56 -12.00
CA ILE A 47 -3.60 -6.26 -13.18
C ILE A 47 -2.95 -7.53 -13.72
N GLU A 48 -2.50 -8.42 -12.87
CA GLU A 48 -1.87 -9.68 -13.26
C GLU A 48 -2.91 -10.74 -13.70
N THR A 49 -4.11 -10.72 -13.13
CA THR A 49 -5.11 -11.80 -13.30
C THR A 49 -6.12 -11.52 -14.40
N LEU A 50 -6.65 -10.29 -14.51
CA LEU A 50 -7.72 -9.97 -15.46
C LEU A 50 -7.35 -10.23 -16.93
N PRO A 51 -6.15 -9.90 -17.43
CA PRO A 51 -5.77 -10.20 -18.80
C PRO A 51 -5.86 -11.70 -19.10
N HIS A 52 -5.40 -12.55 -18.18
CA HIS A 52 -5.45 -14.00 -18.35
C HIS A 52 -6.88 -14.56 -18.37
N LEU A 53 -7.78 -13.97 -17.56
CA LEU A 53 -9.19 -14.37 -17.56
C LEU A 53 -9.91 -13.96 -18.84
N LEU A 54 -9.55 -12.81 -19.42
CA LEU A 54 -10.09 -12.36 -20.71
C LEU A 54 -9.60 -13.21 -21.87
N GLU A 55 -8.34 -13.63 -21.86
CA GLU A 55 -7.76 -14.50 -22.89
C GLU A 55 -8.27 -15.94 -22.79
N ARG A 56 -8.61 -16.41 -21.59
CA ARG A 56 -9.05 -17.79 -21.32
C ARG A 56 -10.31 -17.79 -20.45
N PRO A 57 -11.49 -17.57 -21.04
CA PRO A 57 -12.75 -17.61 -20.31
C PRO A 57 -12.95 -18.97 -19.61
N GLY A 58 -13.24 -18.93 -18.30
CA GLY A 58 -13.38 -20.14 -17.47
C GLY A 58 -12.11 -20.63 -16.78
N ALA A 59 -10.96 -19.99 -17.00
CA ALA A 59 -9.78 -20.24 -16.16
C ALA A 59 -10.05 -19.83 -14.71
N LYS A 60 -9.58 -20.65 -13.76
CA LYS A 60 -9.63 -20.31 -12.32
C LYS A 60 -8.29 -19.71 -11.91
N PRO A 61 -8.23 -18.43 -11.55
CA PRO A 61 -7.00 -17.82 -11.06
C PRO A 61 -6.66 -18.33 -9.66
N VAL A 62 -5.42 -18.13 -9.25
CA VAL A 62 -5.03 -18.30 -7.85
C VAL A 62 -5.66 -17.16 -7.06
N GLY A 63 -6.33 -17.46 -5.94
CA GLY A 63 -6.98 -16.46 -5.11
C GLY A 63 -6.00 -15.42 -4.54
N PHE A 64 -6.51 -14.24 -4.23
CA PHE A 64 -5.76 -13.13 -3.67
C PHE A 64 -5.17 -13.49 -2.31
N ALA A 65 -3.86 -13.25 -2.15
CA ALA A 65 -3.14 -13.43 -0.90
C ALA A 65 -2.58 -12.09 -0.41
N TYR A 66 -3.00 -11.67 0.78
CA TYR A 66 -2.52 -10.45 1.41
C TYR A 66 -1.23 -10.66 2.20
N ARG A 67 -0.30 -9.72 2.07
CA ARG A 67 0.91 -9.64 2.88
C ARG A 67 0.88 -8.36 3.71
N ASP A 68 0.97 -8.51 5.02
CA ASP A 68 1.08 -7.37 5.93
C ASP A 68 2.54 -6.92 6.03
N PHE A 69 2.83 -5.70 5.55
CA PHE A 69 4.15 -5.07 5.66
C PHE A 69 4.27 -4.14 6.87
N GLY A 70 3.26 -4.12 7.74
CA GLY A 70 3.18 -3.22 8.88
C GLY A 70 2.49 -1.90 8.54
N ALA A 71 2.41 -1.03 9.53
CA ALA A 71 1.80 0.28 9.43
C ALA A 71 2.77 1.36 9.90
N LEU A 72 2.84 2.47 9.16
CA LEU A 72 3.63 3.64 9.50
C LEU A 72 2.72 4.86 9.57
N VAL A 73 2.75 5.57 10.68
CA VAL A 73 2.06 6.84 10.88
C VAL A 73 3.10 7.93 11.12
N SER A 74 3.08 8.97 10.29
CA SER A 74 3.94 10.14 10.47
C SER A 74 3.16 11.24 11.17
N LEU A 75 3.74 11.78 12.23
CA LEU A 75 3.24 12.93 12.98
C LEU A 75 3.99 14.19 12.56
N ALA A 76 3.84 14.56 11.30
CA ALA A 76 4.52 15.71 10.69
C ALA A 76 6.05 15.68 10.85
N GLN A 77 6.66 16.79 11.28
CA GLN A 77 8.12 16.92 11.40
C GLN A 77 8.68 16.42 12.74
N TYR A 78 7.83 16.03 13.69
CA TYR A 78 8.26 15.81 15.07
C TYR A 78 8.48 14.35 15.42
N ASP A 79 7.66 13.45 14.92
CA ASP A 79 7.83 12.01 15.23
C ASP A 79 7.11 11.12 14.22
N ALA A 80 7.50 9.88 14.16
CA ALA A 80 6.83 8.86 13.38
C ALA A 80 6.76 7.58 14.22
N TYR A 81 5.61 6.93 14.18
CA TYR A 81 5.37 5.64 14.81
C TYR A 81 5.08 4.60 13.76
N GLY A 82 5.68 3.45 13.87
CA GLY A 82 5.43 2.37 12.94
C GLY A 82 5.47 1.02 13.63
N SER A 83 4.60 0.14 13.18
CA SER A 83 4.66 -1.29 13.44
C SER A 83 5.22 -1.95 12.20
N LEU A 84 6.35 -2.63 12.33
CA LEU A 84 6.83 -3.52 11.30
C LEU A 84 6.01 -4.81 11.39
N GLY A 85 5.27 -5.13 10.32
CA GLY A 85 4.54 -6.38 10.21
C GLY A 85 5.45 -7.59 10.41
N LYS A 86 4.88 -8.77 10.51
CA LYS A 86 5.60 -10.05 10.70
C LYS A 86 6.51 -10.41 9.52
N PHE A 87 7.35 -9.50 9.07
CA PHE A 87 8.26 -9.73 7.96
C PHE A 87 9.68 -10.05 8.49
N GLY A 88 9.98 -11.31 8.55
CA GLY A 88 11.29 -11.99 8.57
C GLY A 88 12.23 -11.72 9.72
N LEU A 89 12.62 -10.50 10.03
CA LEU A 89 13.66 -10.18 11.03
C LEU A 89 13.15 -9.43 12.27
N PHE A 90 11.92 -8.92 12.22
CA PHE A 90 11.36 -8.12 13.31
C PHE A 90 9.97 -8.66 13.69
N ASN A 91 9.90 -9.47 14.73
CA ASN A 91 8.65 -9.95 15.31
C ASN A 91 7.83 -8.80 15.92
N GLY A 92 7.13 -8.03 15.07
CA GLY A 92 6.18 -7.02 15.54
C GLY A 92 6.80 -5.85 16.32
N GLY A 93 8.06 -5.50 16.06
CA GLY A 93 8.72 -4.37 16.73
C GLY A 93 8.10 -3.03 16.37
N VAL A 94 7.94 -2.15 17.37
CA VAL A 94 7.55 -0.75 17.18
C VAL A 94 8.80 0.07 16.91
N ILE A 95 8.84 0.77 15.77
CA ILE A 95 9.91 1.72 15.46
C ILE A 95 9.42 3.15 15.75
N ARG A 96 10.32 3.98 16.31
CA ARG A 96 10.04 5.38 16.69
C ARG A 96 11.16 6.30 16.23
N GLY A 97 10.85 7.59 16.16
CA GLY A 97 11.82 8.64 15.89
C GLY A 97 12.38 8.61 14.47
N ARG A 98 13.65 8.97 14.32
CA ARG A 98 14.32 9.17 13.01
C ARG A 98 14.26 7.94 12.10
N LEU A 99 14.32 6.73 12.65
CA LEU A 99 14.21 5.49 11.86
C LEU A 99 12.81 5.34 11.25
N ALA A 100 11.77 5.58 12.02
CA ALA A 100 10.39 5.54 11.53
C ALA A 100 10.16 6.63 10.46
N MET A 101 10.71 7.83 10.66
CA MET A 101 10.64 8.92 9.69
C MET A 101 11.36 8.57 8.37
N LEU A 102 12.57 8.00 8.44
CA LEU A 102 13.29 7.54 7.25
C LEU A 102 12.52 6.43 6.53
N SER A 103 11.96 5.47 7.26
CA SER A 103 11.14 4.39 6.69
C SER A 103 9.91 4.94 5.97
N HIS A 104 9.24 5.93 6.55
CA HIS A 104 8.10 6.61 5.91
C HIS A 104 8.52 7.33 4.62
N ILE A 105 9.62 8.08 4.64
CA ILE A 105 10.16 8.75 3.47
C ILE A 105 10.49 7.72 2.38
N MET A 106 11.19 6.63 2.72
CA MET A 106 11.54 5.59 1.76
C MET A 106 10.30 4.90 1.17
N LEU A 107 9.28 4.64 1.98
CA LEU A 107 8.02 4.08 1.52
C LEU A 107 7.34 5.01 0.51
N TYR A 108 7.22 6.30 0.84
CA TYR A 108 6.65 7.31 -0.05
C TYR A 108 7.43 7.39 -1.38
N ARG A 109 8.76 7.42 -1.31
CA ARG A 109 9.62 7.47 -2.51
C ARG A 109 9.52 6.20 -3.35
N SER A 110 9.38 5.04 -2.73
CA SER A 110 9.16 3.79 -3.46
C SER A 110 7.83 3.79 -4.24
N HIS A 111 6.78 4.38 -3.67
CA HIS A 111 5.52 4.59 -4.38
C HIS A 111 5.66 5.54 -5.57
N GLN A 112 6.34 6.68 -5.38
CA GLN A 112 6.62 7.61 -6.49
C GLN A 112 7.40 6.95 -7.62
N ALA A 113 8.44 6.16 -7.28
CA ALA A 113 9.24 5.46 -8.28
C ALA A 113 8.43 4.42 -9.06
N ARG A 114 7.46 3.76 -8.42
CA ARG A 114 6.55 2.82 -9.10
C ARG A 114 5.56 3.50 -10.03
N LEU A 115 5.03 4.67 -9.64
CA LEU A 115 4.05 5.42 -10.44
C LEU A 115 4.71 6.15 -11.64
N TYR A 116 5.86 6.77 -11.41
CA TYR A 116 6.50 7.66 -12.39
C TYR A 116 7.75 7.07 -13.05
N GLY A 117 8.19 5.90 -12.58
CA GLY A 117 9.48 5.31 -12.96
C GLY A 117 10.65 5.88 -12.16
N PHE A 118 11.76 5.15 -12.16
CA PHE A 118 12.94 5.46 -11.34
C PHE A 118 13.51 6.86 -11.58
N TRP A 119 13.70 7.25 -12.86
CA TRP A 119 14.31 8.52 -13.23
C TRP A 119 13.44 9.74 -12.89
N ARG A 120 12.14 9.67 -13.21
CA ARG A 120 11.20 10.74 -12.86
C ARG A 120 10.98 10.84 -11.36
N GLY A 121 10.90 9.72 -10.67
CA GLY A 121 10.80 9.67 -9.21
C GLY A 121 12.02 10.28 -8.53
N GLY A 122 13.23 10.03 -9.04
CA GLY A 122 14.48 10.64 -8.57
C GLY A 122 14.54 12.15 -8.80
N LEU A 123 14.08 12.62 -9.95
CA LEU A 123 13.99 14.07 -10.25
C LEU A 123 13.00 14.78 -9.32
N LEU A 124 11.82 14.20 -9.10
CA LEU A 124 10.84 14.73 -8.16
C LEU A 124 11.40 14.80 -6.73
N TRP A 125 12.15 13.80 -6.32
CA TRP A 125 12.83 13.83 -5.02
C TRP A 125 13.84 14.98 -4.91
N LEU A 126 14.65 15.22 -5.95
CA LEU A 126 15.60 16.33 -5.97
C LEU A 126 14.89 17.67 -5.88
N ILE A 127 13.80 17.85 -6.63
CA ILE A 127 12.97 19.06 -6.58
C ILE A 127 12.39 19.28 -5.19
N ASP A 128 11.84 18.23 -4.56
CA ASP A 128 11.31 18.33 -3.20
C ASP A 128 12.38 18.68 -2.17
N LEU A 129 13.59 18.12 -2.32
CA LEU A 129 14.72 18.44 -1.45
C LEU A 129 15.15 19.92 -1.58
N MET A 130 15.17 20.46 -2.79
CA MET A 130 15.43 21.88 -3.03
C MET A 130 14.32 22.75 -2.44
N ASN A 131 13.06 22.40 -2.69
CA ASN A 131 11.90 23.13 -2.19
C ASN A 131 11.82 23.13 -0.65
N SER A 132 12.22 22.04 0.00
CA SER A 132 12.19 21.95 1.47
C SER A 132 13.16 22.92 2.14
N ARG A 133 14.24 23.31 1.45
CA ARG A 133 15.21 24.30 1.93
C ARG A 133 14.78 25.74 1.64
N LEU A 134 13.92 25.95 0.65
CA LEU A 134 13.45 27.28 0.22
C LEU A 134 12.13 27.67 0.91
N ARG A 135 11.34 26.73 1.39
CA ARG A 135 10.09 27.02 2.09
C ARG A 135 10.37 27.49 3.51
N PRO A 136 9.85 28.64 3.92
CA PRO A 136 9.95 29.06 5.30
C PRO A 136 9.21 28.07 6.20
N SER A 137 9.79 27.74 7.36
CA SER A 137 9.10 26.94 8.38
C SER A 137 7.93 27.75 8.92
N ILE A 138 6.70 27.24 8.74
CA ILE A 138 5.52 27.82 9.39
C ILE A 138 5.64 27.46 10.88
N ARG A 139 5.93 28.45 11.72
CA ARG A 139 5.75 28.32 13.16
C ARG A 139 4.27 28.54 13.43
N LEU A 140 3.62 27.50 13.92
CA LEU A 140 2.31 27.62 14.55
C LEU A 140 2.60 27.97 16.02
N ASP A 141 2.50 29.26 16.36
CA ASP A 141 2.49 29.74 17.73
C ASP A 141 1.15 29.43 18.38
#